data_aa8ae9116613b2707536b13e25ae4f73
#
_entry.id   aa8ae9116613b2707536b13e25ae4f73
#
_cell.length_a   1.000
_cell.length_b   1.000
_cell.length_c   1.000
_cell.angle_alpha   90.00
_cell.angle_beta   90.00
_cell.angle_gamma   90.00
#
_symmetry.space_group_name_H-M   'P 1'
#
loop_
_entity.id
_entity.type
_entity.pdbx_description
1 polymer ?
#
loop_
_entity_poly.entity_id
_entity_poly.type
_entity_poly.pdbx_seq_one_letter_code
_entity_poly.pdbx_strand_id
1 'polypeptide(L)'
;MSTTSKAASAQTMVREIASRAHAPYSGFRVGAVLEDLDGNLHAGCNVESASIGLSLCAERAALAAAWSCGIRSFKRVWIYTPTPEPTRPCGACREMLLRCAGDMGVVLLCDGESVERTRLARLLPGAAREARRRP
;
A
#
# COMPACT_ATOMS: atom_id res chain seq x y z
N MET A 1 -9.42 10.07 18.77
CA MET A 1 -8.08 10.44 18.27
C MET A 1 -8.22 11.48 17.19
N SER A 2 -7.41 12.53 17.23
CA SER A 2 -7.39 13.54 16.19
C SER A 2 -6.85 12.95 14.86
N THR A 3 -7.23 13.54 13.74
CA THR A 3 -6.75 13.14 12.40
C THR A 3 -5.21 13.18 12.32
N THR A 4 -4.59 14.15 12.98
CA THR A 4 -3.12 14.30 13.05
C THR A 4 -2.46 13.12 13.77
N SER A 5 -3.07 12.63 14.85
CA SER A 5 -2.56 11.48 15.61
C SER A 5 -2.61 10.18 14.79
N LYS A 6 -3.69 9.97 14.01
CA LYS A 6 -3.83 8.80 13.15
C LYS A 6 -2.81 8.83 11.99
N ALA A 7 -2.58 9.98 11.40
CA ALA A 7 -1.58 10.15 10.35
C ALA A 7 -0.17 9.87 10.88
N ALA A 8 0.18 10.37 12.06
CA ALA A 8 1.45 10.09 12.71
C ALA A 8 1.62 8.60 13.00
N SER A 9 0.55 7.92 13.45
CA SER A 9 0.54 6.47 13.67
C SER A 9 0.77 5.68 12.39
N ALA A 10 0.15 6.08 11.28
CA ALA A 10 0.32 5.42 10.00
C ALA A 10 1.74 5.58 9.46
N GLN A 11 2.33 6.78 9.59
CA GLN A 11 3.72 7.03 9.18
C GLN A 11 4.71 6.19 9.98
N THR A 12 4.52 6.08 11.28
CA THR A 12 5.36 5.24 12.14
C THR A 12 5.19 3.77 11.81
N MET A 13 3.97 3.33 11.66
CA MET A 13 3.65 1.93 11.38
C MET A 13 4.22 1.48 10.03
N VAL A 14 4.12 2.29 8.99
CA VAL A 14 4.59 1.92 7.65
C VAL A 14 6.10 1.74 7.59
N ARG A 15 6.85 2.54 8.35
CA ARG A 15 8.31 2.37 8.46
C ARG A 15 8.68 1.16 9.29
N GLU A 16 7.97 0.93 10.37
CA GLU A 16 8.18 -0.23 11.24
C GLU A 16 7.89 -1.53 10.50
N ILE A 17 6.79 -1.62 9.77
CA ILE A 17 6.46 -2.83 9.02
C ILE A 17 7.45 -3.10 7.90
N ALA A 18 8.00 -2.06 7.27
CA ALA A 18 9.03 -2.19 6.26
C ALA A 18 10.29 -2.88 6.81
N SER A 19 10.63 -2.65 8.07
CA SER A 19 11.78 -3.31 8.71
C SER A 19 11.62 -4.83 8.84
N ARG A 20 10.39 -5.33 8.73
CA ARG A 20 10.06 -6.76 8.78
C ARG A 20 10.04 -7.42 7.41
N ALA A 21 10.26 -6.67 6.34
CA ALA A 21 10.23 -7.20 4.97
C ALA A 21 11.28 -8.29 4.77
N HIS A 22 10.92 -9.28 3.98
CA HIS A 22 11.83 -10.33 3.53
C HIS A 22 12.32 -9.98 2.12
N ALA A 23 13.48 -9.34 2.04
CA ALA A 23 14.04 -8.84 0.78
C ALA A 23 15.49 -9.30 0.56
N PRO A 24 15.76 -10.63 0.59
CA PRO A 24 17.14 -11.14 0.49
C PRO A 24 17.75 -10.97 -0.89
N TYR A 25 16.94 -10.73 -1.93
CA TYR A 25 17.40 -10.59 -3.31
C TYR A 25 17.66 -9.15 -3.70
N SER A 26 16.72 -8.24 -3.39
CA SER A 26 16.83 -6.84 -3.77
C SER A 26 17.37 -5.93 -2.69
N GLY A 27 17.23 -6.31 -1.43
CA GLY A 27 17.47 -5.42 -0.30
C GLY A 27 16.46 -4.28 -0.18
N PHE A 28 15.43 -4.25 -1.04
CA PHE A 28 14.45 -3.17 -1.14
C PHE A 28 13.24 -3.48 -0.24
N ARG A 29 13.28 -2.93 0.96
CA ARG A 29 12.28 -3.18 2.00
C ARG A 29 11.18 -2.13 1.98
N VAL A 30 9.98 -2.56 1.64
CA VAL A 30 8.79 -1.69 1.50
C VAL A 30 7.78 -2.00 2.59
N GLY A 31 7.16 -0.96 3.10
CA GLY A 31 6.00 -1.07 3.99
C GLY A 31 4.79 -0.45 3.34
N ALA A 32 3.62 -1.01 3.63
CA ALA A 32 2.34 -0.45 3.23
C ALA A 32 1.33 -0.54 4.36
N VAL A 33 0.51 0.48 4.50
CA VAL A 33 -0.58 0.52 5.49
C VAL A 33 -1.83 0.99 4.78
N LEU A 34 -2.89 0.19 4.85
CA LEU A 34 -4.22 0.58 4.40
C LEU A 34 -5.02 1.11 5.60
N GLU A 35 -5.56 2.31 5.44
CA GLU A 35 -6.44 2.94 6.42
C GLU A 35 -7.88 2.74 5.98
N ASP A 36 -8.67 2.04 6.78
CA ASP A 36 -10.09 1.82 6.46
C ASP A 36 -10.94 3.05 6.81
N LEU A 37 -12.24 2.97 6.52
CA LEU A 37 -13.15 4.11 6.72
C LEU A 37 -13.33 4.46 8.20
N ASP A 38 -13.10 3.51 9.10
CA ASP A 38 -13.18 3.72 10.55
C ASP A 38 -11.84 4.19 11.14
N GLY A 39 -10.80 4.27 10.31
CA GLY A 39 -9.47 4.70 10.70
C GLY A 39 -8.59 3.59 11.26
N ASN A 40 -9.00 2.33 11.16
CA ASN A 40 -8.16 1.19 11.52
C ASN A 40 -7.09 0.99 10.44
N LEU A 41 -5.91 0.53 10.89
CA LEU A 41 -4.74 0.39 10.03
C LEU A 41 -4.43 -1.09 9.80
N HIS A 42 -4.17 -1.42 8.53
CA HIS A 42 -3.88 -2.78 8.09
C HIS A 42 -2.53 -2.77 7.37
N ALA A 43 -1.54 -3.43 7.95
CA ALA A 43 -0.16 -3.33 7.52
C ALA A 43 0.31 -4.55 6.71
N GLY A 44 1.25 -4.31 5.82
CA GLY A 44 1.94 -5.34 5.06
C GLY A 44 3.35 -4.91 4.68
N CYS A 45 4.21 -5.88 4.47
CA CYS A 45 5.57 -5.68 3.96
C CYS A 45 5.81 -6.61 2.78
N ASN A 46 6.84 -6.33 1.98
CA ASN A 46 7.16 -7.20 0.86
C ASN A 46 7.84 -8.49 1.33
N VAL A 47 7.54 -9.58 0.63
CA VAL A 47 8.10 -10.91 0.85
C VAL A 47 8.56 -11.44 -0.50
N GLU A 48 9.87 -11.51 -0.67
CA GLU A 48 10.49 -11.92 -1.93
C GLU A 48 10.67 -13.44 -2.01
N SER A 49 10.55 -13.96 -3.23
CA SER A 49 10.84 -15.34 -3.57
C SER A 49 11.92 -15.40 -4.64
N ALA A 50 12.72 -16.46 -4.64
CA ALA A 50 13.63 -16.79 -5.73
C ALA A 50 12.89 -16.93 -7.07
N SER A 51 11.66 -17.42 -7.03
CA SER A 51 10.71 -17.34 -8.14
C SER A 51 10.06 -15.97 -8.13
N ILE A 52 10.57 -15.04 -8.94
CA ILE A 52 10.19 -13.63 -8.92
C ILE A 52 8.67 -13.44 -9.01
N GLY A 53 7.99 -14.24 -9.83
CA GLY A 53 6.54 -14.18 -9.96
C GLY A 53 5.75 -14.51 -8.69
N LEU A 54 6.37 -15.14 -7.70
CA LEU A 54 5.76 -15.45 -6.41
C LEU A 54 6.03 -14.37 -5.36
N SER A 55 6.91 -13.41 -5.64
CA SER A 55 7.20 -12.30 -4.74
C SER A 55 5.94 -11.47 -4.49
N LEU A 56 5.71 -11.11 -3.23
CA LEU A 56 4.55 -10.34 -2.81
C LEU A 56 4.97 -8.92 -2.45
N CYS A 57 4.35 -7.93 -3.10
CA CYS A 57 4.56 -6.53 -2.74
C CYS A 57 3.86 -6.19 -1.42
N ALA A 58 4.38 -5.18 -0.72
CA ALA A 58 3.83 -4.73 0.56
C ALA A 58 2.36 -4.33 0.47
N GLU A 59 1.98 -3.65 -0.61
CA GLU A 59 0.62 -3.16 -0.83
C GLU A 59 -0.37 -4.33 -0.96
N ARG A 60 0.01 -5.38 -1.68
CA ARG A 60 -0.83 -6.57 -1.82
C ARG A 60 -0.89 -7.38 -0.53
N ALA A 61 0.19 -7.41 0.24
CA ALA A 61 0.19 -8.03 1.56
C ALA A 61 -0.78 -7.31 2.52
N ALA A 62 -0.74 -5.97 2.55
CA ALA A 62 -1.66 -5.16 3.36
C ALA A 62 -3.12 -5.38 2.93
N LEU A 63 -3.36 -5.43 1.62
CA LEU A 63 -4.70 -5.68 1.07
C LEU A 63 -5.23 -7.06 1.51
N ALA A 64 -4.42 -8.10 1.37
CA ALA A 64 -4.80 -9.45 1.78
C ALA A 64 -5.09 -9.54 3.28
N ALA A 65 -4.29 -8.87 4.11
CA ALA A 65 -4.52 -8.80 5.54
C ALA A 65 -5.86 -8.13 5.88
N ALA A 66 -6.16 -6.99 5.26
CA ALA A 66 -7.41 -6.27 5.46
C ALA A 66 -8.61 -7.11 5.00
N TRP A 67 -8.51 -7.71 3.83
CA TRP A 67 -9.56 -8.57 3.28
C TRP A 67 -9.84 -9.79 4.17
N SER A 68 -8.79 -10.37 4.74
CA SER A 68 -8.92 -11.48 5.68
C SER A 68 -9.64 -11.09 6.96
N CYS A 69 -9.62 -9.80 7.33
CA CYS A 69 -10.38 -9.25 8.45
C CYS A 69 -11.80 -8.79 8.05
N GLY A 70 -12.22 -9.01 6.81
CA GLY A 70 -13.54 -8.60 6.33
C GLY A 70 -13.64 -7.14 5.89
N ILE A 71 -12.53 -6.41 5.80
CA ILE A 71 -12.51 -5.00 5.42
C ILE A 71 -12.42 -4.86 3.90
N ARG A 72 -13.28 -4.02 3.32
CA ARG A 72 -13.43 -3.89 1.86
C ARG A 72 -13.28 -2.46 1.36
N SER A 73 -13.37 -1.46 2.25
CA SER A 73 -13.39 -0.04 1.88
C SER A 73 -12.32 0.73 2.63
N PHE A 74 -11.60 1.60 1.93
CA PHE A 74 -10.42 2.27 2.45
C PHE A 74 -10.43 3.76 2.10
N LYS A 75 -9.90 4.58 3.01
CA LYS A 75 -9.65 6.00 2.80
C LYS A 75 -8.40 6.23 1.99
N ARG A 76 -7.31 5.54 2.35
CA ARG A 76 -6.00 5.75 1.75
C ARG A 76 -5.05 4.59 2.01
N VAL A 77 -4.01 4.56 1.19
CA VAL A 77 -2.85 3.68 1.40
C VAL A 77 -1.62 4.55 1.67
N TRP A 78 -0.86 4.16 2.68
CA TRP A 78 0.44 4.73 3.04
C TRP A 78 1.51 3.75 2.56
N ILE A 79 2.50 4.24 1.81
CA ILE A 79 3.57 3.39 1.28
C ILE A 79 4.91 4.05 1.62
N TYR A 80 5.81 3.29 2.20
CA TYR A 80 7.18 3.71 2.46
C TYR A 80 8.15 2.88 1.62
N THR A 81 9.07 3.55 0.97
CA THR A 81 10.19 2.93 0.23
C THR A 81 11.52 3.50 0.72
N PRO A 82 12.59 2.66 0.79
CA PRO A 82 13.92 3.09 1.23
C PRO A 82 14.67 3.82 0.11
N THR A 83 14.10 4.91 -0.37
CA THR A 83 14.59 5.70 -1.49
C THR A 83 14.72 7.16 -1.10
N PRO A 84 15.60 7.96 -1.76
CA PRO A 84 15.72 9.39 -1.47
C PRO A 84 14.45 10.17 -1.78
N GLU A 85 13.70 9.74 -2.80
CA GLU A 85 12.45 10.37 -3.23
C GLU A 85 11.31 9.35 -3.17
N PRO A 86 10.04 9.80 -3.04
CA PRO A 86 8.91 8.89 -3.01
C PRO A 86 8.82 8.03 -4.27
N THR A 87 8.57 6.74 -4.08
CA THR A 87 8.42 5.79 -5.17
C THR A 87 6.97 5.32 -5.25
N ARG A 88 6.39 5.43 -6.42
CA ARG A 88 5.02 5.01 -6.67
C ARG A 88 4.89 3.49 -6.69
N PRO A 89 3.72 2.93 -6.33
CA PRO A 89 3.51 1.48 -6.36
C PRO A 89 3.65 0.93 -7.77
N CYS A 90 4.06 -0.33 -7.89
CA CYS A 90 4.17 -1.00 -9.19
C CYS A 90 2.79 -1.15 -9.86
N GLY A 91 2.78 -1.39 -11.17
CA GLY A 91 1.54 -1.52 -11.93
C GLY A 91 0.62 -2.61 -11.42
N ALA A 92 1.17 -3.76 -11.00
CA ALA A 92 0.40 -4.86 -10.44
C ALA A 92 -0.34 -4.45 -9.16
N CYS A 93 0.33 -3.70 -8.27
CA CYS A 93 -0.29 -3.21 -7.04
C CYS A 93 -1.36 -2.17 -7.32
N ARG A 94 -1.14 -1.26 -8.27
CA ARG A 94 -2.15 -0.27 -8.69
C ARG A 94 -3.41 -0.97 -9.19
N GLU A 95 -3.24 -1.95 -10.06
CA GLU A 95 -4.36 -2.75 -10.61
C GLU A 95 -5.11 -3.47 -9.50
N MET A 96 -4.39 -4.19 -8.66
CA MET A 96 -5.00 -4.97 -7.59
C MET A 96 -5.76 -4.10 -6.58
N LEU A 97 -5.16 -3.00 -6.14
CA LEU A 97 -5.79 -2.07 -5.21
C LEU A 97 -7.04 -1.44 -5.81
N LEU A 98 -6.95 -0.96 -7.05
CA LEU A 98 -8.08 -0.30 -7.70
C LEU A 98 -9.26 -1.25 -7.90
N ARG A 99 -8.98 -2.49 -8.32
CA ARG A 99 -10.01 -3.50 -8.54
C ARG A 99 -10.67 -3.99 -7.26
N CYS A 100 -9.86 -4.27 -6.25
CA CYS A 100 -10.36 -4.88 -5.02
C CYS A 100 -10.90 -3.86 -4.02
N ALA A 101 -10.38 -2.64 -4.03
CA ALA A 101 -10.67 -1.65 -3.00
C ALA A 101 -11.22 -0.32 -3.53
N GLY A 102 -11.19 -0.10 -4.85
CA GLY A 102 -11.64 1.15 -5.46
C GLY A 102 -10.62 2.27 -5.32
N ASP A 103 -11.02 3.47 -5.75
CA ASP A 103 -10.15 4.65 -5.64
C ASP A 103 -9.95 5.05 -4.18
N MET A 104 -8.75 5.53 -3.88
CA MET A 104 -8.38 5.97 -2.54
C MET A 104 -7.24 6.98 -2.62
N GLY A 105 -7.01 7.70 -1.52
CA GLY A 105 -5.82 8.52 -1.36
C GLY A 105 -4.57 7.66 -1.30
N VAL A 106 -3.47 8.19 -1.84
CA VAL A 106 -2.15 7.55 -1.80
C VAL A 106 -1.17 8.52 -1.17
N VAL A 107 -0.45 8.07 -0.15
CA VAL A 107 0.59 8.83 0.53
C VAL A 107 1.89 8.05 0.42
N LEU A 108 2.87 8.63 -0.27
CA LEU A 108 4.17 8.02 -0.50
C LEU A 108 5.22 8.68 0.36
N LEU A 109 5.88 7.89 1.18
CA LEU A 109 6.97 8.27 2.06
C LEU A 109 8.28 7.64 1.58
N CYS A 110 9.39 8.26 1.94
CA CYS A 110 10.72 7.82 1.57
C CYS A 110 11.73 8.10 2.70
N ASP A 111 13.00 7.89 2.46
CA ASP A 111 14.07 8.23 3.42
C ASP A 111 14.35 9.74 3.43
N GLY A 112 14.03 10.45 2.35
CA GLY A 112 14.10 11.90 2.30
C GLY A 112 12.90 12.56 2.98
N GLU A 113 12.84 13.89 2.91
CA GLU A 113 11.79 14.68 3.53
C GLU A 113 10.55 14.83 2.66
N SER A 114 10.66 14.55 1.36
CA SER A 114 9.56 14.67 0.42
C SER A 114 8.46 13.67 0.69
N VAL A 115 7.21 14.12 0.56
CA VAL A 115 6.02 13.27 0.64
C VAL A 115 5.18 13.55 -0.60
N GLU A 116 4.82 12.51 -1.34
CA GLU A 116 3.89 12.65 -2.45
C GLU A 116 2.49 12.24 -2.00
N ARG A 117 1.51 13.07 -2.31
CA ARG A 117 0.09 12.78 -2.06
C ARG A 117 -0.65 12.82 -3.39
N THR A 118 -1.37 11.75 -3.67
CA THR A 118 -2.14 11.62 -4.91
C THR A 118 -3.35 10.71 -4.69
N ARG A 119 -3.99 10.32 -5.77
CA ARG A 119 -5.08 9.35 -5.74
C ARG A 119 -4.74 8.17 -6.62
N LEU A 120 -5.21 7.00 -6.23
CA LEU A 120 -4.94 5.74 -6.93
C LEU A 120 -5.40 5.81 -8.40
N ALA A 121 -6.56 6.40 -8.64
CA ALA A 121 -7.10 6.55 -10.00
C ALA A 121 -6.20 7.38 -10.92
N ARG A 122 -5.44 8.33 -10.38
CA ARG A 122 -4.47 9.12 -11.15
C ARG A 122 -3.23 8.31 -11.53
N LEU A 123 -2.91 7.29 -10.76
CA LEU A 123 -1.76 6.42 -11.02
C LEU A 123 -2.09 5.30 -12.01
N LEU A 124 -3.35 5.11 -12.33
CA LEU A 124 -3.82 4.12 -13.30
C LEU A 124 -4.91 4.74 -14.21
N PRO A 125 -4.55 5.80 -14.97
CA PRO A 125 -5.51 6.47 -15.84
C PRO A 125 -5.95 5.54 -16.97
N GLY A 126 -7.23 5.64 -17.36
CA GLY A 126 -7.78 4.82 -18.42
C GLY A 126 -7.91 3.34 -18.06
N ALA A 127 -7.88 3.00 -16.77
CA ALA A 127 -8.09 1.62 -16.34
C ALA A 127 -9.41 1.09 -16.90
N ALA A 128 -9.37 -0.13 -17.44
CA ALA A 128 -10.57 -0.78 -17.94
C ALA A 128 -11.61 -0.88 -16.83
N ARG A 129 -12.84 -0.48 -17.14
CA ARG A 129 -13.95 -0.72 -16.22
C ARG A 129 -14.18 -2.21 -16.12
N GLU A 130 -14.10 -2.71 -14.93
CA GLU A 130 -14.47 -4.09 -14.70
C GLU A 130 -15.94 -4.25 -15.05
N ALA A 131 -16.23 -5.17 -15.96
CA ALA A 131 -17.59 -5.65 -16.08
C ALA A 131 -17.96 -6.15 -14.69
N ARG A 132 -18.97 -5.53 -14.05
CA ARG A 132 -19.39 -5.90 -12.72
C ARG A 132 -19.59 -7.41 -12.68
N ARG A 133 -18.65 -8.09 -12.07
CA ARG A 133 -18.84 -9.49 -11.75
C ARG A 133 -19.99 -9.54 -10.75
N ARG A 134 -21.07 -10.07 -11.18
CA ARG A 134 -22.16 -10.39 -10.26
C ARG A 134 -21.66 -11.42 -9.28
N PRO A 135 -21.99 -11.28 -8.01
CA PRO A 135 -21.63 -12.28 -7.01
C PRO A 135 -22.19 -13.62 -7.39
#